data_0a259ed6e01b7e1929fb4eb8391f72e9
#
_entry.id   0a259ed6e01b7e1929fb4eb8391f72e9
#
_cell.length_a   1.000
_cell.length_b   1.000
_cell.length_c   1.000
_cell.angle_alpha   90.00
_cell.angle_beta   90.00
_cell.angle_gamma   90.00
#
_symmetry.space_group_name_H-M   'P 1'
#
loop_
_entity.id
_entity.type
_entity.pdbx_description
1 polymer ?
#
loop_
_entity_poly.entity_id
_entity_poly.type
_entity_poly.pdbx_seq_one_letter_code
_entity_poly.pdbx_strand_id
1 'polypeptide(L)'
;MTTNQNTFHPVHLSALLTLLALAPSSGCEHDQASPTETGEAMLSVGTIPDNVACIRVSVVGEFRSVVSDLPVVPGDTLVQALSGLPVGKDVFSANAYAQDCTSITKSTVPTWLSDEKTVSVAQGKSSSVTLTLYMNGRAKVTVEFADQEDGGTATGNSPDGGANGGG
;
A
#
# COMPACT_ATOMS: atom_id res chain seq x y z
N MET A 1 1.31 52.97 28.72
CA MET A 1 1.67 52.65 30.10
C MET A 1 0.42 52.13 30.78
N THR A 2 0.27 50.86 30.93
CA THR A 2 -0.84 50.28 31.71
C THR A 2 -0.31 49.02 32.35
N THR A 3 -0.04 49.16 33.65
CA THR A 3 0.52 48.14 34.53
C THR A 3 -0.62 47.23 35.01
N ASN A 4 -0.58 45.95 34.74
CA ASN A 4 -1.57 45.00 35.25
C ASN A 4 -0.92 44.15 36.36
N GLN A 5 -1.34 44.39 37.59
CA GLN A 5 -0.91 43.70 38.79
C GLN A 5 -1.77 42.42 38.97
N ASN A 6 -1.17 41.25 38.89
CA ASN A 6 -1.82 40.00 39.23
C ASN A 6 -1.60 39.69 40.72
N THR A 7 -2.69 39.67 41.43
CA THR A 7 -2.83 39.39 42.86
C THR A 7 -2.65 37.91 43.13
N PHE A 8 -1.65 37.54 43.93
CA PHE A 8 -1.46 36.18 44.45
C PHE A 8 -2.43 35.91 45.61
N HIS A 9 -3.24 34.87 45.50
CA HIS A 9 -3.96 34.29 46.61
C HIS A 9 -3.26 33.03 47.11
N PRO A 10 -2.92 32.92 48.39
CA PRO A 10 -2.49 31.68 48.99
C PRO A 10 -3.69 30.88 49.50
N VAL A 11 -3.86 29.64 49.05
CA VAL A 11 -4.89 28.74 49.57
C VAL A 11 -4.26 27.47 50.10
N HIS A 12 -4.31 27.39 51.41
CA HIS A 12 -4.45 26.25 52.31
C HIS A 12 -3.99 24.83 51.92
N LEU A 13 -2.99 24.44 52.69
CA LEU A 13 -2.52 23.10 52.99
C LEU A 13 -3.68 22.31 53.67
N SER A 14 -4.08 21.19 53.06
CA SER A 14 -4.83 20.14 53.75
C SER A 14 -4.18 18.79 53.42
N ALA A 15 -3.43 18.32 54.38
CA ALA A 15 -2.88 16.96 54.39
C ALA A 15 -4.00 15.97 54.61
N LEU A 16 -4.25 15.09 53.63
CA LEU A 16 -5.01 13.86 53.84
C LEU A 16 -4.18 12.67 53.36
N LEU A 17 -3.61 11.98 54.33
CA LEU A 17 -2.82 10.77 54.15
C LEU A 17 -3.80 9.62 53.86
N THR A 18 -3.93 9.21 52.60
CA THR A 18 -4.65 7.99 52.21
C THR A 18 -3.66 6.98 51.65
N LEU A 19 -3.36 5.98 52.48
CA LEU A 19 -2.58 4.80 52.13
C LEU A 19 -3.41 3.96 51.12
N LEU A 20 -3.10 4.00 49.83
CA LEU A 20 -3.72 3.17 48.83
C LEU A 20 -2.72 2.12 48.35
N ALA A 21 -3.08 0.85 48.55
CA ALA A 21 -2.33 -0.33 48.17
C ALA A 21 -2.05 -0.31 46.66
N LEU A 22 -0.78 -0.33 46.26
CA LEU A 22 -0.36 -0.59 44.88
C LEU A 22 -0.53 -2.08 44.61
N ALA A 23 -1.54 -2.42 43.82
CA ALA A 23 -1.58 -3.67 43.07
C ALA A 23 -0.77 -3.43 41.79
N PRO A 24 0.27 -4.22 41.48
CA PRO A 24 0.89 -4.17 40.15
C PRO A 24 -0.04 -4.84 39.15
N SER A 25 -0.85 -4.06 38.48
CA SER A 25 -1.54 -4.49 37.25
C SER A 25 -0.47 -4.54 36.15
N SER A 26 0.07 -5.74 35.87
CA SER A 26 0.81 -6.03 34.66
C SER A 26 -0.18 -5.95 33.47
N GLY A 27 -0.57 -4.75 33.11
CA GLY A 27 -1.26 -4.48 31.87
C GLY A 27 -0.28 -4.66 30.74
N CYS A 28 -0.48 -5.66 29.86
CA CYS A 28 0.09 -5.59 28.51
C CYS A 28 -0.48 -4.32 27.88
N GLU A 29 0.31 -3.25 27.90
CA GLU A 29 0.06 -2.10 27.03
C GLU A 29 0.20 -2.62 25.59
N HIS A 30 -0.93 -2.98 25.03
CA HIS A 30 -1.06 -3.03 23.59
C HIS A 30 -0.93 -1.58 23.16
N ASP A 31 0.23 -1.19 22.59
CA ASP A 31 0.43 0.08 21.90
C ASP A 31 -0.54 0.10 20.70
N GLN A 32 -1.81 0.38 20.99
CA GLN A 32 -2.76 0.74 19.94
C GLN A 32 -2.39 2.15 19.49
N ALA A 33 -1.76 2.23 18.32
CA ALA A 33 -1.46 3.51 17.69
C ALA A 33 -2.73 4.38 17.65
N SER A 34 -2.62 5.58 18.19
CA SER A 34 -3.73 6.53 18.15
C SER A 34 -4.01 6.92 16.69
N PRO A 35 -5.29 7.02 16.26
CA PRO A 35 -5.62 7.41 14.89
C PRO A 35 -5.12 8.81 14.50
N THR A 36 -4.68 9.61 15.45
CA THR A 36 -4.11 10.95 15.24
C THR A 36 -2.59 10.98 15.14
N GLU A 37 -1.91 9.91 15.53
CA GLU A 37 -0.45 9.84 15.44
C GLU A 37 0.00 9.71 13.99
N THR A 38 1.09 10.43 13.66
CA THR A 38 1.63 10.46 12.31
C THR A 38 3.12 10.18 12.29
N GLY A 39 3.55 9.47 11.26
CA GLY A 39 4.94 9.22 10.94
C GLY A 39 5.35 9.81 9.59
N GLU A 40 6.56 9.47 9.18
CA GLU A 40 7.16 9.91 7.92
C GLU A 40 7.85 8.74 7.24
N ALA A 41 7.90 8.79 5.90
CA ALA A 41 8.71 7.88 5.10
C ALA A 41 9.49 8.64 4.03
N MET A 42 10.75 8.24 3.81
CA MET A 42 11.56 8.72 2.68
C MET A 42 11.37 7.78 1.50
N LEU A 43 10.81 8.33 0.43
CA LEU A 43 10.68 7.66 -0.85
C LEU A 43 11.86 8.07 -1.74
N SER A 44 12.57 7.08 -2.27
CA SER A 44 13.59 7.29 -3.29
C SER A 44 13.10 6.73 -4.61
N VAL A 45 13.12 7.56 -5.64
CA VAL A 45 12.79 7.19 -7.02
C VAL A 45 14.08 7.29 -7.84
N GLY A 46 14.42 6.20 -8.55
CA GLY A 46 15.54 6.18 -9.48
C GLY A 46 15.28 7.04 -10.73
N THR A 47 16.01 6.78 -11.79
CA THR A 47 15.82 7.51 -13.05
C THR A 47 14.39 7.40 -13.55
N ILE A 48 13.74 8.54 -13.72
CA ILE A 48 12.35 8.65 -14.16
C ILE A 48 12.30 8.43 -15.68
N PRO A 49 11.46 7.48 -16.17
CA PRO A 49 11.32 7.24 -17.60
C PRO A 49 10.73 8.44 -18.36
N ASP A 50 11.05 8.56 -19.67
CA ASP A 50 10.63 9.67 -20.53
C ASP A 50 9.10 9.82 -20.64
N ASN A 51 8.36 8.75 -20.39
CA ASN A 51 6.89 8.72 -20.45
C ASN A 51 6.23 8.85 -19.09
N VAL A 52 6.87 9.46 -18.10
CA VAL A 52 6.32 9.69 -16.77
C VAL A 52 6.43 11.17 -16.41
N ALA A 53 5.30 11.79 -16.09
CA ALA A 53 5.20 13.18 -15.63
C ALA A 53 4.65 13.30 -14.20
N CYS A 54 3.99 12.26 -13.69
CA CYS A 54 3.46 12.24 -12.32
C CYS A 54 3.57 10.83 -11.72
N ILE A 55 3.93 10.78 -10.43
CA ILE A 55 3.91 9.56 -9.63
C ILE A 55 2.90 9.77 -8.50
N ARG A 56 1.87 8.94 -8.43
CA ARG A 56 0.92 8.89 -7.32
C ARG A 56 1.30 7.77 -6.36
N VAL A 57 1.60 8.13 -5.13
CA VAL A 57 1.90 7.19 -4.05
C VAL A 57 0.68 7.06 -3.16
N SER A 58 0.25 5.84 -2.91
CA SER A 58 -0.85 5.51 -2.01
C SER A 58 -0.30 4.75 -0.81
N VAL A 59 -0.68 5.20 0.38
CA VAL A 59 -0.31 4.58 1.65
C VAL A 59 -1.59 4.24 2.39
N VAL A 60 -1.80 2.96 2.63
CA VAL A 60 -2.99 2.44 3.31
C VAL A 60 -2.59 1.90 4.68
N GLY A 61 -2.97 2.61 5.72
CA GLY A 61 -2.82 2.17 7.11
C GLY A 61 -4.14 1.62 7.66
N GLU A 62 -4.10 1.19 8.91
CA GLU A 62 -5.25 0.56 9.58
C GLU A 62 -6.46 1.50 9.68
N PHE A 63 -6.22 2.79 10.00
CA PHE A 63 -7.31 3.74 10.29
C PHE A 63 -7.54 4.76 9.19
N ARG A 64 -6.58 4.96 8.29
CA ARG A 64 -6.68 5.96 7.23
C ARG A 64 -5.74 5.64 6.08
N SER A 65 -6.03 6.26 4.93
CA SER A 65 -5.17 6.23 3.76
C SER A 65 -4.67 7.63 3.42
N VAL A 66 -3.46 7.71 2.88
CA VAL A 66 -2.84 8.94 2.40
C VAL A 66 -2.48 8.74 0.93
N VAL A 67 -2.77 9.75 0.10
CA VAL A 67 -2.38 9.77 -1.30
C VAL A 67 -1.54 11.02 -1.54
N SER A 68 -0.38 10.84 -2.17
CA SER A 68 0.52 11.94 -2.53
C SER A 68 0.80 11.91 -4.02
N ASP A 69 0.57 13.02 -4.69
CA ASP A 69 0.87 13.21 -6.10
C ASP A 69 2.20 13.97 -6.23
N LEU A 70 3.17 13.35 -6.88
CA LEU A 70 4.52 13.86 -7.04
C LEU A 70 4.76 14.22 -8.51
N PRO A 71 4.78 15.51 -8.86
CA PRO A 71 5.22 15.96 -10.17
C PRO A 71 6.69 15.58 -10.36
N VAL A 72 7.03 15.01 -11.50
CA VAL A 72 8.39 14.53 -11.80
C VAL A 72 8.84 14.97 -13.17
N VAL A 73 10.16 15.02 -13.36
CA VAL A 73 10.78 15.37 -14.65
C VAL A 73 11.48 14.12 -15.19
N PRO A 74 11.21 13.75 -16.46
CA PRO A 74 11.91 12.64 -17.10
C PRO A 74 13.44 12.79 -17.05
N GLY A 75 14.14 11.70 -16.80
CA GLY A 75 15.59 11.65 -16.67
C GLY A 75 16.14 12.01 -15.29
N ASP A 76 15.36 12.66 -14.44
CA ASP A 76 15.76 13.04 -13.08
C ASP A 76 15.65 11.86 -12.10
N THR A 77 16.20 12.07 -10.90
CA THR A 77 15.97 11.22 -9.72
C THR A 77 15.23 12.04 -8.68
N LEU A 78 14.43 11.39 -7.87
CA LEU A 78 13.63 12.06 -6.82
C LEU A 78 13.87 11.40 -5.46
N VAL A 79 14.11 12.24 -4.45
CA VAL A 79 14.02 11.83 -3.04
C VAL A 79 12.98 12.73 -2.37
N GLN A 80 11.90 12.15 -1.89
CA GLN A 80 10.75 12.86 -1.33
C GLN A 80 10.37 12.31 0.03
N ALA A 81 10.22 13.23 1.00
CA ALA A 81 9.61 12.91 2.28
C ALA A 81 8.08 12.85 2.15
N LEU A 82 7.50 11.75 2.57
CA LEU A 82 6.06 11.56 2.72
C LEU A 82 5.71 11.72 4.19
N SER A 83 5.12 12.83 4.57
CA SER A 83 4.73 13.13 5.94
C SER A 83 3.24 12.88 6.19
N GLY A 84 2.86 12.88 7.47
CA GLY A 84 1.47 12.68 7.85
C GLY A 84 0.97 11.26 7.61
N LEU A 85 1.85 10.27 7.56
CA LEU A 85 1.49 8.86 7.37
C LEU A 85 0.86 8.29 8.63
N PRO A 86 -0.04 7.29 8.52
CA PRO A 86 -0.50 6.53 9.68
C PRO A 86 0.68 5.90 10.41
N VAL A 87 0.58 5.75 11.73
CA VAL A 87 1.55 4.98 12.51
C VAL A 87 1.08 3.53 12.55
N GLY A 88 1.98 2.60 12.28
CA GLY A 88 1.68 1.17 12.25
C GLY A 88 2.26 0.45 11.04
N LYS A 89 1.61 -0.64 10.65
CA LYS A 89 1.94 -1.39 9.44
C LYS A 89 1.13 -0.82 8.27
N ASP A 90 1.80 -0.09 7.41
CA ASP A 90 1.19 0.54 6.26
C ASP A 90 1.56 -0.17 4.97
N VAL A 91 0.62 -0.23 4.03
CA VAL A 91 0.82 -0.77 2.69
C VAL A 91 1.06 0.38 1.73
N PHE A 92 2.24 0.39 1.13
CA PHE A 92 2.67 1.36 0.13
C PHE A 92 2.50 0.80 -1.27
N SER A 93 1.99 1.61 -2.18
CA SER A 93 1.96 1.34 -3.62
C SER A 93 2.16 2.64 -4.41
N ALA A 94 2.58 2.52 -5.67
CA ALA A 94 2.75 3.68 -6.54
C ALA A 94 2.24 3.39 -7.95
N ASN A 95 1.66 4.42 -8.56
CA ASN A 95 1.24 4.45 -9.95
C ASN A 95 1.93 5.63 -10.64
N ALA A 96 2.51 5.40 -11.82
CA ALA A 96 3.07 6.50 -12.59
C ALA A 96 2.27 6.74 -13.88
N TYR A 97 2.19 8.02 -14.27
CA TYR A 97 1.35 8.51 -15.35
C TYR A 97 2.15 9.35 -16.33
N ALA A 98 1.80 9.27 -17.61
CA ALA A 98 2.36 10.11 -18.66
C ALA A 98 1.85 11.57 -18.64
N GLN A 99 0.82 11.84 -17.84
CA GLN A 99 0.16 13.13 -17.71
C GLN A 99 0.59 13.84 -16.44
N ASP A 100 0.51 15.17 -16.43
CA ASP A 100 0.72 15.97 -15.24
C ASP A 100 -0.24 15.58 -14.12
N CYS A 101 0.20 15.70 -12.86
CA CYS A 101 -0.58 15.31 -11.69
C CYS A 101 -1.97 15.97 -11.64
N THR A 102 -2.08 17.23 -12.09
CA THR A 102 -3.34 17.98 -12.12
C THR A 102 -4.35 17.45 -13.16
N SER A 103 -3.88 16.69 -14.13
CA SER A 103 -4.71 16.12 -15.21
C SER A 103 -5.17 14.69 -14.91
N ILE A 104 -4.75 14.10 -13.79
CA ILE A 104 -5.09 12.73 -13.42
C ILE A 104 -6.51 12.69 -12.86
N THR A 105 -7.35 11.87 -13.48
CA THR A 105 -8.71 11.58 -13.03
C THR A 105 -8.84 10.14 -12.56
N LYS A 106 -10.00 9.77 -12.01
CA LYS A 106 -10.29 8.38 -11.60
C LYS A 106 -10.26 7.37 -12.75
N SER A 107 -10.44 7.84 -13.99
CA SER A 107 -10.43 7.01 -15.21
C SER A 107 -9.06 7.01 -15.91
N THR A 108 -8.09 7.78 -15.43
CA THR A 108 -6.76 7.82 -16.01
C THR A 108 -6.03 6.52 -15.72
N VAL A 109 -5.58 5.85 -16.78
CA VAL A 109 -4.85 4.57 -16.69
C VAL A 109 -3.37 4.88 -16.44
N PRO A 110 -2.75 4.30 -15.41
CA PRO A 110 -1.33 4.48 -15.16
C PRO A 110 -0.49 3.76 -16.22
N THR A 111 0.65 4.35 -16.56
CA THR A 111 1.64 3.74 -17.46
C THR A 111 2.55 2.75 -16.75
N TRP A 112 2.75 2.95 -15.44
CA TRP A 112 3.56 2.07 -14.59
C TRP A 112 2.84 1.81 -13.27
N LEU A 113 3.04 0.62 -12.72
CA LEU A 113 2.47 0.13 -11.47
C LEU A 113 3.57 -0.46 -10.59
N SER A 114 3.49 -0.26 -9.28
CA SER A 114 4.34 -0.99 -8.34
C SER A 114 3.60 -2.17 -7.73
N ASP A 115 4.36 -3.13 -7.21
CA ASP A 115 3.85 -4.07 -6.23
C ASP A 115 3.59 -3.35 -4.91
N GLU A 116 2.69 -3.90 -4.11
CA GLU A 116 2.43 -3.44 -2.76
C GLU A 116 3.57 -3.81 -1.82
N LYS A 117 3.96 -2.90 -0.95
CA LYS A 117 4.99 -3.12 0.07
C LYS A 117 4.52 -2.71 1.44
N THR A 118 4.54 -3.64 2.39
CA THR A 118 4.24 -3.35 3.79
C THR A 118 5.49 -2.81 4.49
N VAL A 119 5.35 -1.65 5.15
CA VAL A 119 6.41 -0.99 5.91
C VAL A 119 5.84 -0.56 7.27
N SER A 120 6.64 -0.70 8.33
CA SER A 120 6.26 -0.18 9.65
C SER A 120 6.66 1.29 9.75
N VAL A 121 5.66 2.13 9.96
CA VAL A 121 5.82 3.57 10.19
C VAL A 121 5.71 3.85 11.68
N ALA A 122 6.69 4.54 12.25
CA ALA A 122 6.71 4.88 13.67
C ALA A 122 6.67 6.39 13.87
N GLN A 123 6.03 6.83 14.94
CA GLN A 123 5.94 8.23 15.30
C GLN A 123 7.34 8.84 15.50
N GLY A 124 7.57 10.01 14.94
CA GLY A 124 8.83 10.75 15.07
C GLY A 124 10.06 10.07 14.45
N LYS A 125 9.86 9.03 13.64
CA LYS A 125 10.92 8.35 12.89
C LYS A 125 10.61 8.38 11.40
N SER A 126 11.66 8.49 10.59
CA SER A 126 11.55 8.36 9.14
C SER A 126 11.86 6.91 8.74
N SER A 127 10.94 6.28 8.02
CA SER A 127 11.11 4.94 7.44
C SER A 127 11.57 5.06 5.99
N SER A 128 12.44 4.16 5.53
CA SER A 128 12.85 4.12 4.12
C SER A 128 11.97 3.16 3.34
N VAL A 129 11.46 3.61 2.19
CA VAL A 129 10.61 2.82 1.30
C VAL A 129 11.18 2.85 -0.11
N THR A 130 11.38 1.66 -0.68
CA THR A 130 11.75 1.50 -2.09
C THR A 130 10.64 0.75 -2.80
N LEU A 131 10.06 1.37 -3.81
CA LEU A 131 9.04 0.79 -4.68
C LEU A 131 9.65 0.56 -6.07
N THR A 132 9.44 -0.63 -6.62
CA THR A 132 9.80 -0.94 -8.00
C THR A 132 8.56 -0.84 -8.85
N LEU A 133 8.61 -0.04 -9.91
CA LEU A 133 7.51 0.13 -10.85
C LEU A 133 7.75 -0.70 -12.11
N TYR A 134 6.70 -1.31 -12.61
CA TYR A 134 6.67 -2.10 -13.83
C TYR A 134 5.76 -1.45 -14.85
N MET A 135 6.14 -1.50 -16.12
CA MET A 135 5.30 -0.93 -17.18
C MET A 135 3.96 -1.67 -17.24
N ASN A 136 2.88 -0.91 -17.16
CA ASN A 136 1.53 -1.44 -17.28
C ASN A 136 1.31 -2.00 -18.70
N GLY A 137 0.64 -3.16 -18.82
CA GLY A 137 0.42 -3.83 -20.10
C GLY A 137 1.44 -4.94 -20.41
N ARG A 138 2.41 -5.22 -19.55
CA ARG A 138 3.17 -6.48 -19.59
C ARG A 138 2.39 -7.56 -18.86
N ALA A 139 1.34 -8.08 -19.49
CA ALA A 139 0.71 -9.30 -19.02
C ALA A 139 1.47 -10.49 -19.59
N LYS A 140 1.95 -11.42 -18.76
CA LYS A 140 2.31 -12.76 -19.19
C LYS A 140 1.00 -13.53 -19.34
N VAL A 141 0.47 -13.55 -20.58
CA VAL A 141 -0.69 -14.38 -20.88
C VAL A 141 -0.17 -15.79 -21.14
N THR A 142 -0.44 -16.74 -20.25
CA THR A 142 -0.27 -18.15 -20.50
C THR A 142 -1.60 -18.66 -21.01
N VAL A 143 -1.65 -19.07 -22.29
CA VAL A 143 -2.83 -19.71 -22.88
C VAL A 143 -2.56 -21.21 -22.81
N GLU A 144 -3.30 -21.90 -21.97
CA GLU A 144 -3.32 -23.37 -21.93
C GLU A 144 -4.44 -23.84 -22.84
N PHE A 145 -4.08 -24.61 -23.85
CA PHE A 145 -5.05 -25.34 -24.67
C PHE A 145 -5.28 -26.68 -23.97
N ALA A 146 -6.46 -26.90 -23.42
CA ALA A 146 -6.87 -28.22 -23.01
C ALA A 146 -7.21 -28.99 -24.31
N ASP A 147 -6.43 -30.03 -24.62
CA ASP A 147 -6.81 -31.00 -25.62
C ASP A 147 -8.14 -31.60 -25.11
N GLN A 148 -9.22 -31.30 -25.81
CA GLN A 148 -10.47 -31.99 -25.58
C GLN A 148 -10.26 -33.42 -26.02
N GLU A 149 -10.00 -34.32 -25.07
CA GLU A 149 -10.07 -35.74 -25.34
C GLU A 149 -11.50 -35.98 -25.84
N ASP A 150 -11.63 -36.09 -27.16
CA ASP A 150 -12.81 -36.65 -27.80
C ASP A 150 -13.00 -38.04 -27.25
N GLY A 151 -13.82 -38.16 -26.21
CA GLY A 151 -14.34 -39.44 -25.72
C GLY A 151 -15.24 -40.09 -26.75
N GLY A 152 -14.73 -40.23 -27.95
CA GLY A 152 -15.33 -41.03 -29.01
C GLY A 152 -14.93 -42.49 -28.85
N THR A 153 -15.58 -43.17 -27.92
CA THR A 153 -15.62 -44.66 -27.95
C THR A 153 -16.48 -45.05 -29.18
N ALA A 154 -15.85 -45.01 -30.32
CA ALA A 154 -16.42 -45.65 -31.50
C ALA A 154 -16.32 -47.16 -31.27
N THR A 155 -17.35 -47.72 -30.69
CA THR A 155 -17.63 -49.15 -30.75
C THR A 155 -18.02 -49.49 -32.16
N GLY A 156 -17.01 -49.62 -33.06
CA GLY A 156 -17.19 -50.13 -34.40
C GLY A 156 -17.48 -51.61 -34.33
N ASN A 157 -18.73 -51.95 -34.28
CA ASN A 157 -19.25 -53.29 -34.60
C ASN A 157 -18.89 -53.56 -36.03
N SER A 158 -17.86 -54.39 -36.25
CA SER A 158 -17.54 -54.94 -37.55
C SER A 158 -18.53 -56.08 -37.82
N PRO A 159 -19.38 -55.97 -38.83
CA PRO A 159 -20.19 -57.12 -39.24
C PRO A 159 -19.27 -58.10 -39.97
N ASP A 160 -19.10 -59.27 -39.41
CA ASP A 160 -18.69 -60.46 -40.10
C ASP A 160 -19.50 -60.66 -41.39
N GLY A 161 -18.84 -60.45 -42.49
CA GLY A 161 -19.37 -60.73 -43.81
C GLY A 161 -18.59 -61.90 -44.41
N GLY A 162 -18.94 -63.08 -44.04
CA GLY A 162 -18.53 -64.26 -44.78
C GLY A 162 -19.07 -64.21 -46.20
N ALA A 163 -18.22 -64.36 -47.17
CA ALA A 163 -18.58 -64.77 -48.52
C ALA A 163 -17.64 -65.83 -49.02
N ASN A 164 -18.17 -66.94 -48.96
CA ASN A 164 -17.97 -68.21 -49.61
C ASN A 164 -18.06 -68.08 -51.13
N GLY A 165 -17.33 -68.93 -51.88
CA GLY A 165 -17.47 -69.21 -53.32
C GLY A 165 -16.12 -69.07 -54.04
N GLY A 166 -15.46 -70.11 -54.50
CA GLY A 166 -15.94 -71.20 -55.30
C GLY A 166 -15.57 -70.96 -56.78
N GLY A 167 -14.65 -71.65 -57.29
CA GLY A 167 -14.35 -71.67 -58.73
C GLY A 167 -12.88 -71.90 -59.03
#